data_7cd0f4be51af40af61b3d0c8d89e3dd5
#
_entry.id   7cd0f4be51af40af61b3d0c8d89e3dd5
#
_cell.length_a   1.000
_cell.length_b   1.000
_cell.length_c   1.000
_cell.angle_alpha   90.00
_cell.angle_beta   90.00
_cell.angle_gamma   90.00
#
_symmetry.space_group_name_H-M   'P 1'
#
loop_
_entity.id
_entity.type
_entity.pdbx_description
1 polymer ?
#
loop_
_entity_poly.entity_id
_entity_poly.type
_entity_poly.pdbx_seq_one_letter_code
_entity_poly.pdbx_strand_id
1 'polypeptide(L)'
;MIASALSGEGKTTTIGNLAVTYAQEGKKVLLMDTDLRKPAVHRMFNVPNHVGLTSVLSSQYKVTEVLRETGVEGLHVLTSGPIPPNPSEMIGSRKMTALLQDLKEEYDVILFDTPPVLAVTDALIISSLCDGVILVVSAGKVKKDLVKKAKAHLEHVNARILGAVLNNVQLTKSRSSYYGGNV
;
A
#
# COMPACT_ATOMS: atom_id res chain seq x y z
N MET A 1 -1.23 -2.13 -6.01
CA MET A 1 -0.40 -1.56 -4.91
C MET A 1 -0.24 -0.06 -5.05
N ILE A 2 0.22 0.60 -3.98
CA ILE A 2 0.61 2.00 -4.02
C ILE A 2 2.12 2.15 -3.88
N ALA A 3 2.71 3.10 -4.61
CA ALA A 3 4.14 3.39 -4.62
C ALA A 3 4.42 4.89 -4.57
N SER A 4 5.62 5.29 -4.17
CA SER A 4 6.14 6.66 -4.32
C SER A 4 7.65 6.64 -4.50
N ALA A 5 8.22 7.74 -4.96
CA ALA A 5 9.67 7.87 -5.09
C ALA A 5 10.37 7.89 -3.73
N LEU A 6 9.85 8.70 -2.80
CA LEU A 6 10.43 8.94 -1.48
C LEU A 6 9.43 8.66 -0.35
N SER A 7 9.91 8.71 0.89
CA SER A 7 9.06 8.63 2.08
C SER A 7 8.27 9.93 2.28
N GLY A 8 7.09 9.83 2.93
CA GLY A 8 6.27 10.99 3.31
C GLY A 8 5.50 11.65 2.16
N GLU A 9 5.29 10.93 1.04
CA GLU A 9 4.46 11.41 -0.07
C GLU A 9 2.95 11.14 0.11
N GLY A 10 2.56 10.44 1.17
CA GLY A 10 1.16 10.16 1.51
C GLY A 10 0.63 8.82 1.01
N LYS A 11 1.52 7.85 0.71
CA LYS A 11 1.13 6.50 0.29
C LYS A 11 0.11 5.85 1.22
N THR A 12 0.48 5.63 2.47
CA THR A 12 -0.37 4.95 3.45
C THR A 12 -1.74 5.63 3.60
N THR A 13 -1.76 6.98 3.63
CA THR A 13 -3.01 7.74 3.69
C THR A 13 -3.86 7.53 2.45
N THR A 14 -3.25 7.59 1.27
CA THR A 14 -3.97 7.41 0.00
C THR A 14 -4.54 6.00 -0.13
N ILE A 15 -3.75 4.97 0.18
CA ILE A 15 -4.22 3.57 0.03
C ILE A 15 -5.23 3.19 1.10
N GLY A 16 -5.09 3.72 2.33
CA GLY A 16 -6.05 3.48 3.39
C GLY A 16 -7.42 4.09 3.06
N ASN A 17 -7.46 5.33 2.54
CA ASN A 17 -8.71 5.94 2.07
C ASN A 17 -9.30 5.17 0.89
N LEU A 18 -8.48 4.71 -0.04
CA LEU A 18 -8.93 3.88 -1.16
C LEU A 18 -9.53 2.56 -0.67
N ALA A 19 -8.93 1.93 0.34
CA ALA A 19 -9.45 0.71 0.96
C ALA A 19 -10.84 0.94 1.57
N VAL A 20 -11.00 2.03 2.31
CA VAL A 20 -12.30 2.42 2.89
C VAL A 20 -13.34 2.64 1.79
N THR A 21 -12.99 3.34 0.70
CA THR A 21 -13.90 3.61 -0.41
C THR A 21 -14.38 2.32 -1.07
N TYR A 22 -13.49 1.37 -1.37
CA TYR A 22 -13.88 0.08 -1.94
C TYR A 22 -14.78 -0.74 -1.00
N ALA A 23 -14.49 -0.71 0.31
CA ALA A 23 -15.34 -1.40 1.29
C ALA A 23 -16.74 -0.78 1.36
N GLN A 24 -16.84 0.56 1.33
CA GLN A 24 -18.12 1.28 1.27
C GLN A 24 -18.92 0.99 -0.02
N GLU A 25 -18.25 0.61 -1.09
CA GLU A 25 -18.89 0.11 -2.33
C GLU A 25 -19.32 -1.36 -2.23
N GLY A 26 -19.23 -1.98 -1.05
CA GLY A 26 -19.64 -3.36 -0.80
C GLY A 26 -18.61 -4.41 -1.23
N LYS A 27 -17.35 -4.03 -1.48
CA LYS A 27 -16.27 -4.98 -1.78
C LYS A 27 -15.67 -5.55 -0.50
N LYS A 28 -15.29 -6.83 -0.54
CA LYS A 28 -14.46 -7.45 0.51
C LYS A 28 -13.00 -7.07 0.26
N VAL A 29 -12.45 -6.22 1.11
CA VAL A 29 -11.14 -5.58 0.92
C VAL A 29 -10.13 -6.04 1.95
N LEU A 30 -8.92 -6.35 1.52
CA LEU A 30 -7.77 -6.56 2.38
C LEU A 30 -6.72 -5.48 2.13
N LEU A 31 -6.37 -4.73 3.16
CA LEU A 31 -5.22 -3.83 3.15
C LEU A 31 -4.05 -4.48 3.87
N MET A 32 -2.95 -4.73 3.13
CA MET A 32 -1.73 -5.33 3.65
C MET A 32 -0.63 -4.27 3.82
N ASP A 33 -0.05 -4.22 5.02
CA ASP A 33 1.15 -3.40 5.29
C ASP A 33 2.40 -4.21 4.89
N THR A 34 2.93 -3.94 3.71
CA THR A 34 4.15 -4.55 3.19
C THR A 34 5.38 -3.65 3.33
N ASP A 35 5.26 -2.48 3.98
CA ASP A 35 6.42 -1.71 4.46
C ASP A 35 6.92 -2.32 5.78
N LEU A 36 7.60 -3.46 5.68
CA LEU A 36 8.14 -4.19 6.84
C LEU A 36 9.27 -3.42 7.56
N ARG A 37 9.70 -2.26 7.01
CA ARG A 37 10.78 -1.44 7.57
C ARG A 37 10.25 -0.28 8.41
N LYS A 38 9.16 0.36 7.96
CA LYS A 38 8.52 1.50 8.64
C LYS A 38 7.00 1.38 8.56
N PRO A 39 6.42 0.33 9.16
CA PRO A 39 5.00 0.06 9.05
C PRO A 39 4.14 1.19 9.62
N ALA A 40 3.02 1.47 8.98
CA ALA A 40 2.17 2.59 9.33
C ALA A 40 0.66 2.29 9.31
N VAL A 41 0.22 1.24 8.62
CA VAL A 41 -1.20 0.89 8.49
C VAL A 41 -1.85 0.64 9.85
N HIS A 42 -1.16 -0.05 10.77
CA HIS A 42 -1.65 -0.32 12.12
C HIS A 42 -2.02 0.95 12.91
N ARG A 43 -1.25 2.05 12.71
CA ARG A 43 -1.54 3.35 13.35
C ARG A 43 -2.75 4.02 12.73
N MET A 44 -2.90 3.90 11.41
CA MET A 44 -4.02 4.51 10.69
C MET A 44 -5.36 3.92 11.10
N PHE A 45 -5.42 2.61 11.31
CA PHE A 45 -6.64 1.89 11.68
C PHE A 45 -6.74 1.59 13.18
N ASN A 46 -5.77 2.06 13.98
CA ASN A 46 -5.72 1.86 15.43
C ASN A 46 -5.83 0.36 15.82
N VAL A 47 -5.09 -0.50 15.14
CA VAL A 47 -5.04 -1.94 15.37
C VAL A 47 -3.67 -2.38 15.88
N PRO A 48 -3.57 -3.49 16.64
CA PRO A 48 -2.28 -4.02 17.11
C PRO A 48 -1.36 -4.45 15.97
N ASN A 49 -0.02 -4.36 16.20
CA ASN A 49 1.02 -4.77 15.25
C ASN A 49 2.06 -5.74 15.85
N HIS A 50 1.77 -6.38 16.97
CA HIS A 50 2.69 -7.34 17.60
C HIS A 50 2.75 -8.69 16.88
N VAL A 51 1.74 -9.00 16.07
CA VAL A 51 1.69 -10.10 15.11
C VAL A 51 1.09 -9.59 13.80
N GLY A 52 1.50 -10.16 12.66
CA GLY A 52 1.02 -9.74 11.34
C GLY A 52 1.66 -10.55 10.21
N LEU A 53 1.85 -9.93 9.06
CA LEU A 53 2.39 -10.56 7.84
C LEU A 53 3.71 -11.32 8.10
N THR A 54 4.65 -10.72 8.82
CA THR A 54 5.94 -11.37 9.14
C THR A 54 5.76 -12.62 9.98
N SER A 55 4.79 -12.64 10.89
CA SER A 55 4.45 -13.80 11.73
C SER A 55 3.87 -14.95 10.91
N VAL A 56 3.05 -14.64 9.89
CA VAL A 56 2.52 -15.62 8.92
C VAL A 56 3.65 -16.16 8.05
N LEU A 57 4.47 -15.30 7.45
CA LEU A 57 5.56 -15.71 6.58
C LEU A 57 6.65 -16.53 7.32
N SER A 58 6.79 -16.33 8.64
CA SER A 58 7.64 -17.15 9.51
C SER A 58 6.96 -18.47 9.94
N SER A 59 5.72 -18.75 9.50
CA SER A 59 4.94 -19.93 9.90
C SER A 59 4.67 -20.04 11.40
N GLN A 60 4.63 -18.93 12.12
CA GLN A 60 4.30 -18.87 13.55
C GLN A 60 2.79 -18.78 13.77
N TYR A 61 2.05 -18.20 12.80
CA TYR A 61 0.62 -17.97 12.87
C TYR A 61 -0.05 -18.27 11.53
N LYS A 62 -1.32 -18.67 11.56
CA LYS A 62 -2.18 -18.70 10.37
C LYS A 62 -2.62 -17.27 10.04
N VAL A 63 -2.92 -16.99 8.79
CA VAL A 63 -3.37 -15.66 8.38
C VAL A 63 -4.67 -15.24 9.09
N THR A 64 -5.59 -16.17 9.31
CA THR A 64 -6.87 -15.97 10.01
C THR A 64 -6.70 -15.53 11.46
N GLU A 65 -5.58 -15.84 12.10
CA GLU A 65 -5.30 -15.46 13.50
C GLU A 65 -4.77 -14.02 13.62
N VAL A 66 -4.22 -13.49 12.53
CA VAL A 66 -3.56 -12.17 12.53
C VAL A 66 -4.30 -11.11 11.71
N LEU A 67 -5.30 -11.48 10.94
CA LEU A 67 -6.20 -10.52 10.29
C LEU A 67 -6.91 -9.66 11.33
N ARG A 68 -7.05 -8.38 11.05
CA ARG A 68 -7.75 -7.43 11.92
C ARG A 68 -8.96 -6.86 11.21
N GLU A 69 -10.11 -6.96 11.86
CA GLU A 69 -11.28 -6.20 11.49
C GLU A 69 -11.04 -4.72 11.77
N THR A 70 -11.63 -3.87 10.97
CA THR A 70 -11.61 -2.41 11.17
C THR A 70 -13.00 -1.93 11.57
N GLY A 71 -13.15 -0.65 11.91
CA GLY A 71 -14.49 -0.04 12.10
C GLY A 71 -15.27 0.13 10.78
N VAL A 72 -14.75 -0.35 9.64
CA VAL A 72 -15.39 -0.28 8.32
C VAL A 72 -15.77 -1.68 7.88
N GLU A 73 -17.06 -1.91 7.67
CA GLU A 73 -17.59 -3.21 7.21
C GLU A 73 -16.93 -3.60 5.87
N GLY A 74 -16.55 -4.87 5.73
CA GLY A 74 -15.89 -5.40 4.53
C GLY A 74 -14.40 -5.08 4.42
N LEU A 75 -13.81 -4.27 5.33
CA LEU A 75 -12.38 -3.95 5.32
C LEU A 75 -11.63 -4.69 6.42
N HIS A 76 -10.73 -5.58 6.01
CA HIS A 76 -9.74 -6.21 6.87
C HIS A 76 -8.34 -5.60 6.66
N VAL A 77 -7.55 -5.64 7.72
CA VAL A 77 -6.14 -5.19 7.69
C VAL A 77 -5.24 -6.35 8.09
N LEU A 78 -4.21 -6.60 7.28
CA LEU A 78 -3.07 -7.43 7.66
C LEU A 78 -1.89 -6.50 7.93
N THR A 79 -1.61 -6.27 9.21
CA THR A 79 -0.48 -5.43 9.64
C THR A 79 0.85 -6.11 9.33
N SER A 80 1.96 -5.37 9.35
CA SER A 80 3.29 -5.92 9.06
C SER A 80 3.71 -7.01 10.05
N GLY A 81 3.35 -6.88 11.32
CA GLY A 81 3.95 -7.61 12.41
C GLY A 81 5.31 -7.04 12.83
N PRO A 82 6.13 -7.80 13.60
CA PRO A 82 7.47 -7.39 13.99
C PRO A 82 8.38 -7.15 12.78
N ILE A 83 9.30 -6.17 12.91
CA ILE A 83 10.28 -5.86 11.85
C ILE A 83 11.27 -7.03 11.72
N PRO A 84 11.35 -7.68 10.55
CA PRO A 84 12.25 -8.81 10.36
C PRO A 84 13.67 -8.33 9.98
N PRO A 85 14.71 -9.16 10.14
CA PRO A 85 16.08 -8.84 9.72
C PRO A 85 16.22 -8.80 8.18
N ASN A 86 15.38 -9.52 7.43
CA ASN A 86 15.47 -9.72 5.98
C ASN A 86 14.15 -9.44 5.25
N PRO A 87 13.65 -8.17 5.25
CA PRO A 87 12.35 -7.83 4.68
C PRO A 87 12.15 -8.24 3.22
N SER A 88 13.13 -7.93 2.35
CA SER A 88 13.04 -8.19 0.91
C SER A 88 12.93 -9.69 0.60
N GLU A 89 13.68 -10.54 1.32
CA GLU A 89 13.62 -12.00 1.16
C GLU A 89 12.27 -12.56 1.59
N MET A 90 11.73 -12.06 2.70
CA MET A 90 10.42 -12.49 3.18
C MET A 90 9.32 -12.14 2.17
N ILE A 91 9.31 -10.92 1.65
CA ILE A 91 8.36 -10.46 0.63
C ILE A 91 8.52 -11.24 -0.68
N GLY A 92 9.76 -11.55 -1.10
CA GLY A 92 10.05 -12.33 -2.30
C GLY A 92 9.91 -13.84 -2.14
N SER A 93 9.45 -14.34 -0.99
CA SER A 93 9.40 -15.76 -0.68
C SER A 93 8.25 -16.49 -1.39
N ARG A 94 8.42 -17.81 -1.59
CA ARG A 94 7.33 -18.68 -2.06
C ARG A 94 6.12 -18.66 -1.13
N LYS A 95 6.34 -18.45 0.17
CA LYS A 95 5.25 -18.35 1.15
C LYS A 95 4.39 -17.10 0.91
N MET A 96 5.00 -15.96 0.54
CA MET A 96 4.25 -14.76 0.18
C MET A 96 3.38 -15.01 -1.05
N THR A 97 3.93 -15.68 -2.08
CA THR A 97 3.16 -16.00 -3.30
C THR A 97 1.98 -16.94 -2.99
N ALA A 98 2.20 -17.99 -2.19
CA ALA A 98 1.14 -18.92 -1.78
C ALA A 98 0.06 -18.20 -0.95
N LEU A 99 0.47 -17.39 0.04
CA LEU A 99 -0.46 -16.58 0.83
C LEU A 99 -1.35 -15.68 -0.04
N LEU A 100 -0.76 -15.04 -1.07
CA LEU A 100 -1.52 -14.18 -1.98
C LEU A 100 -2.50 -14.98 -2.85
N GLN A 101 -2.16 -16.21 -3.23
CA GLN A 101 -3.09 -17.09 -3.97
C GLN A 101 -4.32 -17.42 -3.12
N ASP A 102 -4.12 -17.83 -1.86
CA ASP A 102 -5.21 -18.13 -0.94
C ASP A 102 -6.09 -16.89 -0.69
N LEU A 103 -5.47 -15.74 -0.44
CA LEU A 103 -6.19 -14.48 -0.17
C LEU A 103 -6.98 -13.95 -1.38
N LYS A 104 -6.54 -14.22 -2.61
CA LYS A 104 -7.27 -13.84 -3.84
C LYS A 104 -8.60 -14.57 -3.99
N GLU A 105 -8.77 -15.73 -3.37
CA GLU A 105 -10.05 -16.46 -3.36
C GLU A 105 -11.04 -15.88 -2.34
N GLU A 106 -10.54 -15.16 -1.33
CA GLU A 106 -11.35 -14.63 -0.24
C GLU A 106 -11.72 -13.15 -0.38
N TYR A 107 -10.93 -12.36 -1.12
CA TYR A 107 -11.07 -10.91 -1.20
C TYR A 107 -11.24 -10.42 -2.65
N ASP A 108 -12.20 -9.51 -2.86
CA ASP A 108 -12.41 -8.86 -4.17
C ASP A 108 -11.25 -7.92 -4.52
N VAL A 109 -10.65 -7.28 -3.50
CA VAL A 109 -9.58 -6.31 -3.65
C VAL A 109 -8.51 -6.51 -2.58
N ILE A 110 -7.26 -6.67 -3.00
CA ILE A 110 -6.10 -6.70 -2.10
C ILE A 110 -5.23 -5.49 -2.41
N LEU A 111 -5.01 -4.65 -1.40
CA LEU A 111 -4.23 -3.42 -1.49
C LEU A 111 -2.94 -3.56 -0.69
N PHE A 112 -1.80 -3.10 -1.25
CA PHE A 112 -0.50 -3.17 -0.61
C PHE A 112 0.07 -1.78 -0.34
N ASP A 113 0.30 -1.46 0.93
CA ASP A 113 1.13 -0.30 1.31
C ASP A 113 2.60 -0.71 1.27
N THR A 114 3.45 0.05 0.58
CA THR A 114 4.83 -0.34 0.32
C THR A 114 5.83 0.73 0.75
N PRO A 115 7.11 0.38 0.98
CA PRO A 115 8.16 1.36 1.16
C PRO A 115 8.44 2.14 -0.14
N PRO A 116 9.19 3.27 -0.06
CA PRO A 116 9.54 4.07 -1.24
C PRO A 116 10.39 3.29 -2.25
N VAL A 117 10.07 3.43 -3.55
CA VAL A 117 10.72 2.69 -4.66
C VAL A 117 12.22 2.98 -4.76
N LEU A 118 12.66 4.22 -4.46
CA LEU A 118 14.07 4.60 -4.58
C LEU A 118 14.90 4.24 -3.33
N ALA A 119 14.26 3.82 -2.24
CA ALA A 119 14.96 3.50 -1.01
C ALA A 119 15.36 2.03 -0.91
N VAL A 120 14.48 1.13 -1.36
CA VAL A 120 14.63 -0.32 -1.21
C VAL A 120 13.93 -1.08 -2.34
N THR A 121 14.30 -2.35 -2.52
CA THR A 121 13.76 -3.21 -3.60
C THR A 121 12.40 -3.81 -3.29
N ASP A 122 11.94 -3.75 -2.04
CA ASP A 122 10.72 -4.39 -1.55
C ASP A 122 9.49 -4.00 -2.40
N ALA A 123 9.35 -2.70 -2.72
CA ALA A 123 8.26 -2.21 -3.57
C ALA A 123 8.31 -2.78 -5.00
N LEU A 124 9.52 -3.01 -5.53
CA LEU A 124 9.69 -3.62 -6.87
C LEU A 124 9.28 -5.10 -6.85
N ILE A 125 9.61 -5.82 -5.78
CA ILE A 125 9.19 -7.22 -5.60
C ILE A 125 7.66 -7.31 -5.51
N ILE A 126 7.02 -6.47 -4.67
CA ILE A 126 5.55 -6.44 -4.57
C ILE A 126 4.90 -6.06 -5.90
N SER A 127 5.50 -5.14 -6.67
CA SER A 127 4.92 -4.71 -7.95
C SER A 127 4.80 -5.84 -8.97
N SER A 128 5.68 -6.86 -8.91
CA SER A 128 5.60 -8.04 -9.77
C SER A 128 4.51 -9.04 -9.35
N LEU A 129 3.97 -8.90 -8.13
CA LEU A 129 2.89 -9.74 -7.60
C LEU A 129 1.50 -9.09 -7.75
N CYS A 130 1.45 -7.83 -8.21
CA CYS A 130 0.23 -7.04 -8.28
C CYS A 130 -0.27 -6.88 -9.72
N ASP A 131 -1.59 -6.74 -9.87
CA ASP A 131 -2.23 -6.44 -11.15
C ASP A 131 -2.01 -4.98 -11.60
N GLY A 132 -1.59 -4.10 -10.67
CA GLY A 132 -1.29 -2.71 -11.00
C GLY A 132 -0.71 -1.87 -9.88
N VAL A 133 -0.07 -0.78 -10.27
CA VAL A 133 0.63 0.17 -9.39
C VAL A 133 0.05 1.57 -9.57
N ILE A 134 -0.29 2.23 -8.48
CA ILE A 134 -0.62 3.66 -8.44
C ILE A 134 0.59 4.39 -7.86
N LEU A 135 1.12 5.37 -8.59
CA LEU A 135 2.26 6.18 -8.14
C LEU A 135 1.78 7.46 -7.47
N VAL A 136 2.05 7.59 -6.17
CA VAL A 136 1.74 8.83 -5.42
C VAL A 136 2.93 9.79 -5.51
N VAL A 137 2.63 11.04 -5.81
CA VAL A 137 3.61 12.13 -5.93
C VAL A 137 3.15 13.30 -5.07
N SER A 138 3.97 13.74 -4.14
CA SER A 138 3.68 14.93 -3.32
C SER A 138 4.06 16.20 -4.07
N ALA A 139 3.06 17.05 -4.39
CA ALA A 139 3.24 18.29 -5.11
C ALA A 139 4.19 19.24 -4.36
N GLY A 140 5.12 19.85 -5.09
CA GLY A 140 6.09 20.81 -4.54
C GLY A 140 7.15 20.21 -3.61
N LYS A 141 7.07 18.92 -3.26
CA LYS A 141 7.97 18.26 -2.30
C LYS A 141 9.00 17.37 -2.97
N VAL A 142 8.64 16.72 -4.07
CA VAL A 142 9.50 15.77 -4.78
C VAL A 142 9.94 16.33 -6.13
N LYS A 143 11.24 16.25 -6.43
CA LYS A 143 11.80 16.65 -7.72
C LYS A 143 11.30 15.72 -8.83
N LYS A 144 10.95 16.30 -9.98
CA LYS A 144 10.43 15.57 -11.16
C LYS A 144 11.34 14.41 -11.60
N ASP A 145 12.66 14.58 -11.51
CA ASP A 145 13.62 13.55 -11.91
C ASP A 145 13.59 12.32 -10.99
N LEU A 146 13.31 12.49 -9.68
CA LEU A 146 13.13 11.36 -8.77
C LEU A 146 11.85 10.59 -9.09
N VAL A 147 10.77 11.28 -9.46
CA VAL A 147 9.53 10.62 -9.91
C VAL A 147 9.77 9.83 -11.18
N LYS A 148 10.47 10.41 -12.18
CA LYS A 148 10.87 9.72 -13.41
C LYS A 148 11.72 8.49 -13.12
N LYS A 149 12.69 8.60 -12.20
CA LYS A 149 13.55 7.49 -11.79
C LYS A 149 12.74 6.37 -11.12
N ALA A 150 11.83 6.70 -10.21
CA ALA A 150 10.95 5.70 -9.58
C ALA A 150 10.06 4.99 -10.62
N LYS A 151 9.48 5.75 -11.57
CA LYS A 151 8.72 5.21 -12.70
C LYS A 151 9.58 4.24 -13.53
N ALA A 152 10.80 4.64 -13.92
CA ALA A 152 11.70 3.79 -14.69
C ALA A 152 12.07 2.49 -13.96
N HIS A 153 12.28 2.52 -12.62
CA HIS A 153 12.52 1.30 -11.83
C HIS A 153 11.33 0.34 -11.87
N LEU A 154 10.10 0.87 -11.75
CA LEU A 154 8.87 0.07 -11.85
C LEU A 154 8.70 -0.53 -13.25
N GLU A 155 8.95 0.25 -14.29
CA GLU A 155 8.90 -0.21 -15.69
C GLU A 155 9.95 -1.27 -16.00
N HIS A 156 11.14 -1.16 -15.40
CA HIS A 156 12.21 -2.15 -15.56
C HIS A 156 11.84 -3.55 -15.06
N VAL A 157 10.99 -3.64 -14.04
CA VAL A 157 10.44 -4.91 -13.52
C VAL A 157 9.09 -5.27 -14.14
N ASN A 158 8.73 -4.62 -15.27
CA ASN A 158 7.46 -4.82 -15.98
C ASN A 158 6.21 -4.56 -15.11
N ALA A 159 6.29 -3.70 -14.11
CA ALA A 159 5.14 -3.34 -13.30
C ALA A 159 4.11 -2.54 -14.13
N ARG A 160 2.85 -2.94 -14.08
CA ARG A 160 1.75 -2.24 -14.75
C ARG A 160 1.38 -0.97 -13.99
N ILE A 161 1.86 0.18 -14.43
CA ILE A 161 1.51 1.47 -13.82
C ILE A 161 0.13 1.90 -14.33
N LEU A 162 -0.87 1.95 -13.43
CA LEU A 162 -2.25 2.35 -13.73
C LEU A 162 -2.40 3.86 -13.87
N GLY A 163 -1.58 4.62 -13.13
CA GLY A 163 -1.63 6.07 -13.13
C GLY A 163 -0.86 6.68 -11.97
N ALA A 164 -1.02 7.99 -11.78
CA ALA A 164 -0.41 8.73 -10.70
C ALA A 164 -1.44 9.58 -9.94
N VAL A 165 -1.26 9.69 -8.63
CA VAL A 165 -2.02 10.57 -7.74
C VAL A 165 -1.10 11.71 -7.31
N LEU A 166 -1.50 12.95 -7.63
CA LEU A 166 -0.80 14.15 -7.15
C LEU A 166 -1.40 14.55 -5.79
N ASN A 167 -0.64 14.31 -4.74
CA ASN A 167 -1.02 14.61 -3.36
C ASN A 167 -0.47 15.97 -2.88
N ASN A 168 -1.03 16.52 -1.80
CA ASN A 168 -0.60 17.79 -1.19
C ASN A 168 -0.61 19.00 -2.15
N VAL A 169 -1.54 19.02 -3.09
CA VAL A 169 -1.70 20.16 -4.01
C VAL A 169 -2.24 21.35 -3.23
N GLN A 170 -1.53 22.47 -3.24
CA GLN A 170 -2.07 23.72 -2.74
C GLN A 170 -3.07 24.28 -3.74
N LEU A 171 -4.33 24.36 -3.34
CA LEU A 171 -5.36 25.02 -4.14
C LEU A 171 -5.10 26.53 -4.07
N THR A 172 -4.61 27.12 -5.14
CA THR A 172 -4.58 28.59 -5.28
C THR A 172 -6.01 29.13 -5.34
N LYS A 173 -6.28 30.31 -4.76
CA LYS A 173 -7.62 30.93 -4.68
C LYS A 173 -8.38 30.98 -6.02
N SER A 174 -7.69 30.96 -7.15
CA SER A 174 -8.30 30.92 -8.48
C SER A 174 -8.93 29.57 -8.87
N ARG A 175 -8.63 28.47 -8.17
CA ARG A 175 -9.24 27.14 -8.43
C ARG A 175 -10.40 26.81 -7.47
N SER A 176 -10.56 27.54 -6.37
CA SER A 176 -11.67 27.31 -5.43
C SER A 176 -13.04 27.71 -6.02
N SER A 177 -13.07 28.56 -7.04
CA SER A 177 -14.33 28.97 -7.70
C SER A 177 -14.92 27.90 -8.64
N TYR A 178 -14.18 26.85 -8.99
CA TYR A 178 -14.69 25.79 -9.86
C TYR A 178 -15.40 24.64 -9.10
N TYR A 179 -15.23 24.56 -7.77
CA TYR A 179 -15.86 23.53 -6.93
C TYR A 179 -16.87 24.09 -5.92
N GLY A 180 -17.10 25.39 -5.92
CA GLY A 180 -18.11 26.05 -5.11
C GLY A 180 -19.41 26.20 -5.88
N GLY A 181 -20.06 25.11 -6.22
CA GLY A 181 -21.46 25.12 -6.63
C GLY A 181 -22.32 25.34 -5.38
N ASN A 182 -23.14 26.38 -5.39
CA ASN A 182 -24.10 26.79 -4.37
C ASN A 182 -24.86 25.58 -3.77
N VAL A 183 -24.84 25.47 -2.46
CA VAL A 183 -25.91 24.92 -1.64
C VAL A 183 -26.50 26.07 -0.86
#